data_4c2cd811a262ef17ad1541e7bdcca6b2
#
_entry.id   4c2cd811a262ef17ad1541e7bdcca6b2
#
_cell.length_a   1.000
_cell.length_b   1.000
_cell.length_c   1.000
_cell.angle_alpha   90.00
_cell.angle_beta   90.00
_cell.angle_gamma   90.00
#
_symmetry.space_group_name_H-M   'P 1'
#
loop_
_entity.id
_entity.type
_entity.pdbx_description
1 polymer ?
#
loop_
_entity_poly.entity_id
_entity_poly.type
_entity_poly.pdbx_seq_one_letter_code
_entity_poly.pdbx_strand_id
1 'polypeptide(L)'
;MGSGPDRILGAVDLYEQGYAPYIMMVENWQPGYELLESRDVDLPRDAELAASVGIQLGVPEEAFIILPGNARSTQDEALIITQYLKEQQAGVDKVLLVSSKFHSKRSAKLFRWALGDLDREVKVLSCPTTYDDFNAAAWWSSREDAKRVVSEYVKLANFYLVDRWR
;
A
#
# COMPACT_ATOMS: atom_id res chain seq x y z
N MET A 1 7.98 -0.32 -0.26
CA MET A 1 8.22 -1.44 0.70
C MET A 1 7.64 -2.69 0.09
N GLY A 2 8.41 -3.77 -0.05
CA GLY A 2 8.00 -4.95 -0.79
C GLY A 2 6.59 -5.41 -0.46
N SER A 3 5.75 -5.45 -1.48
CA SER A 3 4.42 -6.00 -1.41
C SER A 3 4.58 -7.52 -1.32
N GLY A 4 4.54 -8.06 -0.10
CA GLY A 4 4.46 -9.50 0.05
C GLY A 4 3.20 -10.04 -0.65
N PRO A 5 3.19 -11.31 -1.09
CA PRO A 5 2.04 -11.91 -1.75
C PRO A 5 0.77 -11.91 -0.88
N ASP A 6 0.92 -11.75 0.42
CA ASP A 6 -0.18 -11.65 1.39
C ASP A 6 -1.14 -10.49 1.08
N ARG A 7 -0.63 -9.35 0.62
CA ARG A 7 -1.46 -8.17 0.35
C ARG A 7 -2.27 -8.30 -0.92
N ILE A 8 -1.67 -8.80 -1.98
CA ILE A 8 -2.42 -8.99 -3.23
C ILE A 8 -3.51 -10.04 -3.06
N LEU A 9 -3.27 -11.12 -2.31
CA LEU A 9 -4.30 -12.10 -1.98
C LEU A 9 -5.47 -11.46 -1.24
N GLY A 10 -5.19 -10.64 -0.21
CA GLY A 10 -6.25 -9.91 0.49
C GLY A 10 -6.98 -8.87 -0.36
N ALA A 11 -6.32 -8.27 -1.35
CA ALA A 11 -6.95 -7.34 -2.28
C ALA A 11 -7.87 -8.08 -3.28
N VAL A 12 -7.42 -9.22 -3.79
CA VAL A 12 -8.23 -10.09 -4.67
C VAL A 12 -9.49 -10.56 -3.95
N ASP A 13 -9.39 -11.02 -2.69
CA ASP A 13 -10.57 -11.42 -1.91
C ASP A 13 -11.62 -10.30 -1.81
N LEU A 14 -11.19 -9.06 -1.57
CA LEU A 14 -12.10 -7.91 -1.49
C LEU A 14 -12.69 -7.55 -2.84
N TYR A 15 -11.93 -7.70 -3.93
CA TYR A 15 -12.41 -7.49 -5.28
C TYR A 15 -13.48 -8.54 -5.65
N GLU A 16 -13.20 -9.82 -5.44
CA GLU A 16 -14.12 -10.93 -5.74
C GLU A 16 -15.43 -10.84 -4.93
N GLN A 17 -15.35 -10.34 -3.69
CA GLN A 17 -16.51 -10.08 -2.85
C GLN A 17 -17.30 -8.82 -3.26
N GLY A 18 -16.86 -8.09 -4.30
CA GLY A 18 -17.52 -6.91 -4.82
C GLY A 18 -17.42 -5.66 -3.93
N TYR A 19 -16.48 -5.62 -2.99
CA TYR A 19 -16.30 -4.45 -2.11
C TYR A 19 -15.63 -3.27 -2.81
N ALA A 20 -14.84 -3.51 -3.85
CA ALA A 20 -14.20 -2.47 -4.67
C ALA A 20 -14.10 -2.91 -6.13
N PRO A 21 -14.33 -2.00 -7.10
CA PRO A 21 -14.25 -2.33 -8.53
C PRO A 21 -12.82 -2.28 -9.09
N TYR A 22 -11.88 -1.70 -8.34
CA TYR A 22 -10.49 -1.53 -8.77
C TYR A 22 -9.50 -1.86 -7.67
N ILE A 23 -8.32 -2.35 -8.05
CA ILE A 23 -7.16 -2.55 -7.20
C ILE A 23 -6.10 -1.54 -7.63
N MET A 24 -5.78 -0.59 -6.74
CA MET A 24 -4.81 0.46 -7.02
C MET A 24 -3.49 0.20 -6.30
N MET A 25 -2.39 0.37 -7.01
CA MET A 25 -1.03 0.20 -6.49
C MET A 25 -0.14 1.34 -6.97
N VAL A 26 0.94 1.60 -6.25
CA VAL A 26 1.95 2.59 -6.59
C VAL A 26 3.28 1.89 -6.82
N GLU A 27 4.00 2.26 -7.84
CA GLU A 27 5.37 1.78 -8.06
C GLU A 27 6.28 2.28 -6.95
N ASN A 28 6.98 1.35 -6.33
CA ASN A 28 7.92 1.63 -5.27
C ASN A 28 9.33 1.77 -5.82
N TRP A 29 10.10 2.69 -5.21
CA TRP A 29 11.53 2.77 -5.48
C TRP A 29 12.22 1.49 -5.00
N GLN A 30 13.10 0.96 -5.85
CA GLN A 30 13.89 -0.23 -5.55
C GLN A 30 15.38 0.04 -5.77
N PRO A 31 16.24 -0.33 -4.82
CA PRO A 31 17.68 -0.16 -4.97
C PRO A 31 18.21 -0.90 -6.21
N GLY A 32 18.99 -0.22 -7.02
CA GLY A 32 19.64 -0.82 -8.19
C GLY A 32 18.83 -0.83 -9.48
N TYR A 33 17.52 -0.52 -9.47
CA TYR A 33 16.70 -0.46 -10.68
C TYR A 33 17.21 0.60 -11.66
N GLU A 34 17.56 1.79 -11.18
CA GLU A 34 18.14 2.85 -12.03
C GLU A 34 19.43 2.42 -12.75
N LEU A 35 20.25 1.55 -12.11
CA LEU A 35 21.45 1.00 -12.72
C LEU A 35 21.13 -0.05 -13.79
N LEU A 36 20.04 -0.80 -13.63
CA LEU A 36 19.60 -1.78 -14.61
C LEU A 36 18.98 -1.07 -15.82
N GLU A 37 18.12 -0.10 -15.59
CA GLU A 37 17.52 0.75 -16.63
C GLU A 37 18.61 1.46 -17.46
N SER A 38 19.67 1.95 -16.82
CA SER A 38 20.83 2.56 -17.54
C SER A 38 21.61 1.59 -18.45
N ARG A 39 21.31 0.30 -18.35
CA ARG A 39 21.90 -0.78 -19.17
C ARG A 39 20.87 -1.46 -20.07
N ASP A 40 19.74 -0.82 -20.32
CA ASP A 40 18.61 -1.35 -21.10
C ASP A 40 18.07 -2.69 -20.56
N VAL A 41 18.16 -2.91 -19.23
CA VAL A 41 17.56 -4.06 -18.55
C VAL A 41 16.26 -3.61 -17.90
N ASP A 42 15.15 -4.12 -18.44
CA ASP A 42 13.82 -3.91 -17.91
C ASP A 42 13.41 -5.10 -17.05
N LEU A 43 13.06 -4.83 -15.80
CA LEU A 43 12.54 -5.83 -14.86
C LEU A 43 11.18 -5.38 -14.33
N PRO A 44 10.22 -6.30 -14.22
CA PRO A 44 8.92 -5.96 -13.67
C PRO A 44 9.05 -5.46 -12.23
N ARG A 45 8.36 -4.38 -11.92
CA ARG A 45 8.32 -3.79 -10.57
C ARG A 45 7.37 -4.57 -9.66
N ASP A 46 7.51 -4.39 -8.35
CA ASP A 46 6.68 -5.10 -7.35
C ASP A 46 5.17 -4.94 -7.62
N ALA A 47 4.74 -3.76 -8.07
CA ALA A 47 3.33 -3.51 -8.40
C ALA A 47 2.87 -4.33 -9.61
N GLU A 48 3.69 -4.43 -10.65
CA GLU A 48 3.42 -5.23 -11.86
C GLU A 48 3.40 -6.74 -11.54
N LEU A 49 4.35 -7.20 -10.72
CA LEU A 49 4.37 -8.58 -10.24
C LEU A 49 3.11 -8.90 -9.41
N ALA A 50 2.69 -7.98 -8.53
CA ALA A 50 1.48 -8.16 -7.76
C ALA A 50 0.22 -8.18 -8.66
N ALA A 51 0.14 -7.29 -9.66
CA ALA A 51 -0.95 -7.30 -10.64
C ALA A 51 -0.98 -8.61 -11.43
N SER A 52 0.18 -9.11 -11.89
CA SER A 52 0.27 -10.38 -12.61
C SER A 52 -0.25 -11.56 -11.78
N VAL A 53 0.00 -11.57 -10.46
CA VAL A 53 -0.57 -12.57 -9.55
C VAL A 53 -2.10 -12.44 -9.48
N GLY A 54 -2.62 -11.22 -9.32
CA GLY A 54 -4.07 -10.98 -9.27
C GLY A 54 -4.78 -11.38 -10.57
N ILE A 55 -4.16 -11.10 -11.73
CA ILE A 55 -4.69 -11.52 -13.04
C ILE A 55 -4.74 -13.04 -13.15
N GLN A 56 -3.69 -13.75 -12.70
CA GLN A 56 -3.69 -15.21 -12.67
C GLN A 56 -4.74 -15.80 -11.72
N LEU A 57 -5.16 -15.05 -10.71
CA LEU A 57 -6.26 -15.41 -9.80
C LEU A 57 -7.65 -15.03 -10.34
N GLY A 58 -7.74 -14.44 -11.55
CA GLY A 58 -9.00 -14.18 -12.24
C GLY A 58 -9.49 -12.73 -12.17
N VAL A 59 -8.74 -11.81 -11.57
CA VAL A 59 -9.08 -10.38 -11.62
C VAL A 59 -8.76 -9.84 -13.02
N PRO A 60 -9.70 -9.16 -13.72
CA PRO A 60 -9.44 -8.57 -15.01
C PRO A 60 -8.29 -7.55 -14.97
N GLU A 61 -7.47 -7.50 -16.02
CA GLU A 61 -6.34 -6.58 -16.11
C GLU A 61 -6.77 -5.11 -15.97
N GLU A 62 -7.90 -4.75 -16.55
CA GLU A 62 -8.47 -3.41 -16.49
C GLU A 62 -8.94 -2.99 -15.09
N ALA A 63 -9.04 -3.92 -14.15
CA ALA A 63 -9.33 -3.63 -12.75
C ALA A 63 -8.09 -3.15 -11.97
N PHE A 64 -6.89 -3.30 -12.54
CA PHE A 64 -5.66 -2.83 -11.91
C PHE A 64 -5.32 -1.42 -12.35
N ILE A 65 -5.02 -0.56 -11.39
CA ILE A 65 -4.50 0.80 -11.60
C ILE A 65 -3.13 0.86 -10.96
N ILE A 66 -2.08 0.82 -11.78
CA ILE A 66 -0.71 0.97 -11.33
C ILE A 66 -0.31 2.43 -11.56
N LEU A 67 -0.06 3.14 -10.48
CA LEU A 67 0.38 4.53 -10.55
C LEU A 67 1.90 4.59 -10.65
N PRO A 68 2.44 5.29 -11.66
CA PRO A 68 3.87 5.49 -11.76
C PRO A 68 4.37 6.29 -10.56
N GLY A 69 5.56 5.96 -10.09
CA GLY A 69 6.17 6.66 -8.97
C GLY A 69 7.48 6.02 -8.55
N ASN A 70 8.12 6.66 -7.58
CA ASN A 70 9.31 6.14 -6.90
C ASN A 70 9.07 6.23 -5.40
N ALA A 71 7.93 5.71 -4.92
CA ALA A 71 7.55 5.77 -3.53
C ALA A 71 8.58 5.06 -2.65
N ARG A 72 9.19 5.79 -1.72
CA ARG A 72 10.18 5.28 -0.76
C ARG A 72 9.58 4.99 0.61
N SER A 73 8.33 5.40 0.79
CA SER A 73 7.62 5.27 2.05
C SER A 73 6.10 5.14 1.82
N THR A 74 5.39 4.65 2.83
CA THR A 74 3.91 4.64 2.83
C THR A 74 3.32 6.04 2.73
N GLN A 75 4.05 7.06 3.17
CA GLN A 75 3.65 8.46 3.02
C GLN A 75 3.67 8.88 1.55
N ASP A 76 4.74 8.54 0.82
CA ASP A 76 4.84 8.83 -0.61
C ASP A 76 3.72 8.12 -1.38
N GLU A 77 3.47 6.84 -1.08
CA GLU A 77 2.34 6.09 -1.67
C GLU A 77 1.00 6.82 -1.44
N ALA A 78 0.75 7.26 -0.20
CA ALA A 78 -0.48 7.96 0.13
C ALA A 78 -0.61 9.31 -0.59
N LEU A 79 0.48 10.07 -0.73
CA LEU A 79 0.50 11.36 -1.45
C LEU A 79 0.29 11.17 -2.96
N ILE A 80 0.93 10.16 -3.58
CA ILE A 80 0.76 9.83 -5.00
C ILE A 80 -0.70 9.47 -5.29
N ILE A 81 -1.31 8.62 -4.45
CA ILE A 81 -2.73 8.24 -4.60
C ILE A 81 -3.64 9.46 -4.40
N THR A 82 -3.34 10.32 -3.43
CA THR A 82 -4.11 11.54 -3.19
C THR A 82 -4.07 12.47 -4.39
N GLN A 83 -2.88 12.68 -4.97
CA GLN A 83 -2.71 13.49 -6.16
C GLN A 83 -3.47 12.92 -7.36
N TYR A 84 -3.39 11.61 -7.59
CA TYR A 84 -4.15 10.95 -8.64
C TYR A 84 -5.67 11.14 -8.48
N LEU A 85 -6.20 10.94 -7.27
CA LEU A 85 -7.63 11.12 -6.99
C LEU A 85 -8.10 12.57 -7.16
N LYS A 86 -7.21 13.53 -6.92
CA LYS A 86 -7.45 14.96 -7.12
C LYS A 86 -7.54 15.30 -8.61
N GLU A 87 -6.59 14.81 -9.40
CA GLU A 87 -6.50 15.07 -10.85
C GLU A 87 -7.65 14.42 -11.63
N GLN A 88 -8.00 13.18 -11.29
CA GLN A 88 -9.06 12.45 -11.98
C GLN A 88 -10.47 12.96 -11.62
N GLN A 89 -10.61 13.84 -10.64
CA GLN A 89 -11.93 14.25 -10.09
C GLN A 89 -12.85 13.04 -9.81
N ALA A 90 -12.22 11.88 -9.58
CA ALA A 90 -12.94 10.62 -9.42
C ALA A 90 -13.85 10.68 -8.20
N GLY A 91 -15.10 10.29 -8.36
CA GLY A 91 -16.10 10.27 -7.29
C GLY A 91 -15.87 9.16 -6.25
N VAL A 92 -14.59 8.96 -5.86
CA VAL A 92 -14.20 7.97 -4.84
C VAL A 92 -14.54 8.53 -3.47
N ASP A 93 -15.43 7.86 -2.77
CA ASP A 93 -15.86 8.18 -1.38
C ASP A 93 -15.23 7.25 -0.34
N LYS A 94 -14.62 6.15 -0.78
CA LYS A 94 -14.08 5.11 0.10
C LYS A 94 -12.83 4.46 -0.49
N VAL A 95 -11.83 4.26 0.36
CA VAL A 95 -10.62 3.50 0.07
C VAL A 95 -10.53 2.32 1.05
N LEU A 96 -10.44 1.10 0.53
CA LEU A 96 -10.13 -0.11 1.29
C LEU A 96 -8.61 -0.28 1.29
N LEU A 97 -7.99 -0.05 2.43
CA LEU A 97 -6.53 -0.10 2.55
C LEU A 97 -6.08 -1.49 3.00
N VAL A 98 -5.62 -2.29 2.04
CA VAL A 98 -5.08 -3.63 2.31
C VAL A 98 -3.62 -3.52 2.73
N SER A 99 -3.28 -4.11 3.87
CA SER A 99 -1.92 -4.16 4.39
C SER A 99 -1.73 -5.33 5.35
N SER A 100 -0.48 -5.62 5.73
CA SER A 100 -0.20 -6.61 6.78
C SER A 100 -0.74 -6.12 8.13
N LYS A 101 -1.14 -7.02 9.01
CA LYS A 101 -1.77 -6.69 10.32
C LYS A 101 -0.94 -5.73 11.15
N PHE A 102 0.38 -5.97 11.29
CA PHE A 102 1.27 -5.12 12.07
C PHE A 102 1.42 -3.69 11.49
N HIS A 103 1.25 -3.55 10.18
CA HIS A 103 1.42 -2.30 9.44
C HIS A 103 0.13 -1.46 9.34
N SER A 104 -1.02 -2.08 9.49
CA SER A 104 -2.35 -1.53 9.20
C SER A 104 -2.66 -0.22 9.92
N LYS A 105 -2.30 -0.11 11.20
CA LYS A 105 -2.57 1.08 12.02
C LYS A 105 -1.80 2.32 11.51
N ARG A 106 -0.52 2.16 11.15
CA ARG A 106 0.29 3.28 10.64
C ARG A 106 -0.16 3.66 9.24
N SER A 107 -0.35 2.70 8.35
CA SER A 107 -0.82 2.96 6.99
C SER A 107 -2.16 3.72 6.99
N ALA A 108 -3.14 3.28 7.77
CA ALA A 108 -4.44 3.95 7.85
C ALA A 108 -4.33 5.41 8.35
N LYS A 109 -3.40 5.70 9.28
CA LYS A 109 -3.17 7.07 9.74
C LYS A 109 -2.57 7.96 8.66
N LEU A 110 -1.57 7.44 7.93
CA LEU A 110 -0.91 8.17 6.85
C LEU A 110 -1.88 8.46 5.69
N PHE A 111 -2.67 7.46 5.30
CA PHE A 111 -3.67 7.63 4.25
C PHE A 111 -4.79 8.61 4.65
N ARG A 112 -5.28 8.56 5.88
CA ARG A 112 -6.27 9.56 6.36
C ARG A 112 -5.71 10.97 6.38
N TRP A 113 -4.44 11.12 6.74
CA TRP A 113 -3.76 12.41 6.72
C TRP A 113 -3.62 12.93 5.28
N ALA A 114 -3.12 12.12 4.35
CA ALA A 114 -2.90 12.53 2.97
C ALA A 114 -4.23 12.81 2.25
N LEU A 115 -5.21 11.92 2.37
CA LEU A 115 -6.53 12.08 1.73
C LEU A 115 -7.36 13.21 2.33
N GLY A 116 -6.99 13.70 3.52
CA GLY A 116 -7.58 14.90 4.12
C GLY A 116 -7.29 16.20 3.36
N ASP A 117 -6.37 16.19 2.38
CA ASP A 117 -6.08 17.31 1.48
C ASP A 117 -7.04 17.40 0.27
N LEU A 118 -7.94 16.44 0.14
CA LEU A 118 -8.97 16.47 -0.89
C LEU A 118 -10.14 17.37 -0.47
N ASP A 119 -10.73 18.08 -1.43
CA ASP A 119 -11.90 18.96 -1.23
C ASP A 119 -13.20 18.18 -0.87
N ARG A 120 -13.10 16.87 -0.64
CA ARG A 120 -14.17 15.95 -0.28
C ARG A 120 -13.72 14.95 0.78
N GLU A 121 -14.66 14.45 1.54
CA GLU A 121 -14.40 13.39 2.51
C GLU A 121 -14.21 12.04 1.79
N VAL A 122 -13.05 11.40 2.02
CA VAL A 122 -12.78 10.03 1.58
C VAL A 122 -12.56 9.14 2.80
N LYS A 123 -13.42 8.14 2.97
CA LYS A 123 -13.33 7.20 4.09
C LYS A 123 -12.23 6.17 3.86
N VAL A 124 -11.27 6.09 4.77
CA VAL A 124 -10.23 5.06 4.77
C VAL A 124 -10.61 3.92 5.71
N LEU A 125 -10.93 2.78 5.14
CA LEU A 125 -11.19 1.52 5.85
C LEU A 125 -9.93 0.66 5.83
N SER A 126 -9.42 0.34 7.02
CA SER A 126 -8.27 -0.56 7.15
C SER A 126 -8.72 -2.00 7.02
N CYS A 127 -8.19 -2.71 6.03
CA CYS A 127 -8.49 -4.11 5.72
C CYS A 127 -7.19 -4.93 5.83
N PRO A 128 -6.75 -5.30 7.06
CA PRO A 128 -5.57 -6.13 7.21
C PRO A 128 -5.77 -7.47 6.55
N THR A 129 -4.77 -7.91 5.75
CA THR A 129 -4.82 -9.23 5.13
C THR A 129 -4.88 -10.35 6.17
N THR A 130 -5.57 -11.45 5.83
CA THR A 130 -5.60 -12.67 6.65
C THR A 130 -4.43 -13.60 6.35
N TYR A 131 -3.69 -13.34 5.27
CA TYR A 131 -2.62 -14.20 4.75
C TYR A 131 -1.25 -13.92 5.37
N ASP A 132 -1.10 -12.91 6.24
CA ASP A 132 0.14 -12.70 6.97
C ASP A 132 0.24 -13.61 8.21
N ASP A 133 1.46 -13.92 8.60
CA ASP A 133 1.81 -14.80 9.72
C ASP A 133 1.88 -14.06 11.08
N PHE A 134 1.57 -12.76 11.10
CA PHE A 134 1.70 -11.93 12.29
C PHE A 134 0.72 -12.33 13.40
N ASN A 135 1.26 -12.65 14.57
CA ASN A 135 0.47 -12.98 15.76
C ASN A 135 0.22 -11.73 16.62
N ALA A 136 -0.89 -11.05 16.38
CA ALA A 136 -1.27 -9.84 17.12
C ALA A 136 -1.50 -10.08 18.62
N ALA A 137 -1.91 -11.30 19.03
CA ALA A 137 -2.20 -11.63 20.42
C ALA A 137 -0.95 -11.95 21.25
N ALA A 138 0.18 -12.29 20.59
CA ALA A 138 1.41 -12.67 21.25
C ALA A 138 2.67 -12.19 20.47
N TRP A 139 2.62 -11.00 19.86
CA TRP A 139 3.69 -10.45 19.04
C TRP A 139 5.04 -10.36 19.78
N TRP A 140 5.03 -10.22 21.11
CA TRP A 140 6.24 -10.16 21.95
C TRP A 140 6.94 -11.51 22.10
N SER A 141 6.28 -12.63 21.80
CA SER A 141 6.84 -13.97 21.89
C SER A 141 7.71 -14.35 20.67
N SER A 142 7.57 -13.61 19.56
CA SER A 142 8.36 -13.76 18.36
C SER A 142 9.32 -12.59 18.20
N ARG A 143 10.62 -12.88 17.99
CA ARG A 143 11.61 -11.83 17.72
C ARG A 143 11.28 -10.99 16.50
N GLU A 144 10.76 -11.65 15.44
CA GLU A 144 10.42 -10.98 14.20
C GLU A 144 9.19 -10.10 14.38
N ASP A 145 8.16 -10.58 15.04
CA ASP A 145 6.96 -9.77 15.30
C ASP A 145 7.26 -8.60 16.25
N ALA A 146 8.09 -8.81 17.26
CA ALA A 146 8.54 -7.73 18.13
C ALA A 146 9.28 -6.64 17.36
N LYS A 147 10.19 -7.01 16.45
CA LYS A 147 10.87 -6.04 15.56
C LYS A 147 9.89 -5.29 14.66
N ARG A 148 8.92 -6.01 14.03
CA ARG A 148 7.89 -5.41 13.20
C ARG A 148 7.12 -4.36 13.99
N VAL A 149 6.62 -4.69 15.17
CA VAL A 149 5.84 -3.78 16.02
C VAL A 149 6.67 -2.56 16.45
N VAL A 150 7.86 -2.77 17.00
CA VAL A 150 8.74 -1.66 17.44
C VAL A 150 9.07 -0.74 16.27
N SER A 151 9.41 -1.30 15.10
CA SER A 151 9.69 -0.53 13.88
C SER A 151 8.49 0.34 13.47
N GLU A 152 7.26 -0.20 13.54
CA GLU A 152 6.07 0.56 13.19
C GLU A 152 5.79 1.72 14.16
N TYR A 153 6.04 1.53 15.46
CA TYR A 153 5.93 2.63 16.44
C TYR A 153 6.99 3.71 16.22
N VAL A 154 8.25 3.34 15.95
CA VAL A 154 9.31 4.29 15.63
C VAL A 154 8.99 5.10 14.38
N LYS A 155 8.54 4.43 13.32
CA LYS A 155 8.12 5.10 12.06
C LYS A 155 6.92 6.03 12.30
N LEU A 156 5.98 5.62 13.13
CA LEU A 156 4.83 6.46 13.47
C LEU A 156 5.24 7.68 14.29
N ALA A 157 6.16 7.54 15.23
CA ALA A 157 6.73 8.66 15.98
C ALA A 157 7.46 9.64 15.05
N ASN A 158 8.29 9.13 14.11
CA ASN A 158 8.96 9.96 13.10
C ASN A 158 7.94 10.75 12.25
N PHE A 159 6.87 10.10 11.81
CA PHE A 159 5.82 10.80 11.07
C PHE A 159 5.24 12.00 11.84
N TYR A 160 4.91 11.83 13.12
CA TYR A 160 4.33 12.91 13.92
C TYR A 160 5.32 14.02 14.27
N LEU A 161 6.59 13.68 14.45
CA LEU A 161 7.62 14.63 14.89
C LEU A 161 8.30 15.37 13.73
N VAL A 162 8.37 14.73 12.55
CA VAL A 162 9.17 15.23 11.42
C VAL A 162 8.34 15.29 10.13
N ASP A 163 7.86 14.16 9.64
CA ASP A 163 7.39 14.04 8.26
C ASP A 163 6.06 14.77 8.00
N ARG A 164 5.22 14.90 9.02
CA ARG A 164 3.94 15.61 8.93
C ARG A 164 4.08 17.11 8.61
N TRP A 165 5.25 17.67 8.88
CA TRP A 165 5.52 19.11 8.79
C TRP A 165 6.38 19.47 7.56
N ARG A 166 6.76 18.48 6.77
CA ARG A 166 7.48 18.64 5.50
C ARG A 166 6.53 18.70 4.32
#